data_d95200104aa5ca85a19a5597842be6b4
#
_entry.id   d95200104aa5ca85a19a5597842be6b4
#
_cell.length_a   1.000
_cell.length_b   1.000
_cell.length_c   1.000
_cell.angle_alpha   90.00
_cell.angle_beta   90.00
_cell.angle_gamma   90.00
#
_symmetry.space_group_name_H-M   'P 1'
#
loop_
_entity.id
_entity.type
_entity.pdbx_description
1 polymer ?
#
loop_
_entity_poly.entity_id
_entity_poly.type
_entity_poly.pdbx_seq_one_letter_code
_entity_poly.pdbx_strand_id
1 'polypeptide(L)'
;MDSEQWKTKFEIMLENVIQACKETKAKLVFFDNTYMYEKNDTEQFEDSKFIYDGIKSTVRAKMADRLVTEMENPDIDVMICRAPEFYGPNKTQSITNSLLFNRVKNDKTALLPISDQTLRTLIWTPDASKAMALLANQPDTYNQTWHLPCDVSRTYEEMIKLMEEKLHKPVKYKVIKQWMFDLGSIFNKNMQELKELLPRYHYDNKFNSDKFKKKFPDFEITTFSNALDDLFKLEKKYYSRKKR
;
A
#
# COMPACT_ATOMS: atom_id res chain seq x y z
N MET A 1 13.27 4.66 5.09
CA MET A 1 13.05 4.79 3.64
C MET A 1 14.02 5.88 3.18
N ASP A 2 14.84 5.67 2.15
CA ASP A 2 15.89 6.61 1.76
C ASP A 2 15.67 7.03 0.30
N SER A 3 15.20 8.27 0.10
CA SER A 3 14.83 8.82 -1.22
C SER A 3 16.02 8.86 -2.20
N GLU A 4 17.24 9.09 -1.71
CA GLU A 4 18.43 9.07 -2.55
C GLU A 4 18.75 7.67 -3.10
N GLN A 5 18.51 6.63 -2.28
CA GLN A 5 18.65 5.26 -2.77
C GLN A 5 17.57 4.90 -3.80
N TRP A 6 16.36 5.43 -3.66
CA TRP A 6 15.32 5.24 -4.66
C TRP A 6 15.75 5.84 -6.00
N LYS A 7 16.17 7.08 -5.98
CA LYS A 7 16.59 7.82 -7.16
C LYS A 7 17.78 7.17 -7.90
N THR A 8 18.74 6.62 -7.16
CA THR A 8 19.98 6.10 -7.74
C THR A 8 19.96 4.63 -8.08
N LYS A 9 19.07 3.83 -7.43
CA LYS A 9 19.12 2.37 -7.54
C LYS A 9 17.91 1.73 -8.19
N PHE A 10 16.70 2.29 -8.00
CA PHE A 10 15.47 1.57 -8.36
C PHE A 10 15.29 1.40 -9.86
N GLU A 11 15.60 2.42 -10.66
CA GLU A 11 15.55 2.33 -12.12
C GLU A 11 16.55 1.29 -12.62
N ILE A 12 17.80 1.30 -12.10
CA ILE A 12 18.85 0.33 -12.46
C ILE A 12 18.43 -1.10 -12.07
N MET A 13 17.89 -1.27 -10.88
CA MET A 13 17.41 -2.60 -10.43
C MET A 13 16.28 -3.12 -11.32
N LEU A 14 15.36 -2.25 -11.74
CA LEU A 14 14.28 -2.62 -12.65
C LEU A 14 14.82 -3.06 -14.01
N GLU A 15 15.74 -2.30 -14.61
CA GLU A 15 16.37 -2.66 -15.90
C GLU A 15 17.08 -4.02 -15.82
N ASN A 16 17.82 -4.29 -14.75
CA ASN A 16 18.47 -5.57 -14.55
C ASN A 16 17.44 -6.73 -14.45
N VAL A 17 16.31 -6.50 -13.79
CA VAL A 17 15.23 -7.51 -13.71
C VAL A 17 14.58 -7.74 -15.06
N ILE A 18 14.27 -6.68 -15.83
CA ILE A 18 13.71 -6.79 -17.17
C ILE A 18 14.65 -7.57 -18.08
N GLN A 19 15.93 -7.24 -18.08
CA GLN A 19 16.93 -7.92 -18.88
C GLN A 19 17.04 -9.42 -18.52
N ALA A 20 17.11 -9.75 -17.24
CA ALA A 20 17.14 -11.13 -16.77
C ALA A 20 15.88 -11.91 -17.18
N CYS A 21 14.68 -11.28 -17.12
CA CYS A 21 13.45 -11.92 -17.58
C CYS A 21 13.49 -12.22 -19.09
N LYS A 22 13.98 -11.29 -19.92
CA LYS A 22 14.15 -11.50 -21.37
C LYS A 22 15.11 -12.66 -21.67
N GLU A 23 16.26 -12.70 -21.02
CA GLU A 23 17.28 -13.73 -21.21
C GLU A 23 16.79 -15.12 -20.80
N THR A 24 16.03 -15.20 -19.71
CA THR A 24 15.53 -16.48 -19.17
C THR A 24 14.14 -16.85 -19.66
N LYS A 25 13.48 -15.97 -20.43
CA LYS A 25 12.07 -16.08 -20.85
C LYS A 25 11.12 -16.19 -19.65
N ALA A 26 11.47 -15.57 -18.53
CA ALA A 26 10.63 -15.51 -17.34
C ALA A 26 9.60 -14.39 -17.48
N LYS A 27 8.42 -14.61 -16.91
CA LYS A 27 7.37 -13.60 -16.82
C LYS A 27 7.65 -12.65 -15.65
N LEU A 28 7.38 -11.35 -15.82
CA LEU A 28 7.59 -10.34 -14.80
C LEU A 28 6.26 -9.92 -14.16
N VAL A 29 6.12 -10.17 -12.86
CA VAL A 29 5.03 -9.63 -12.04
C VAL A 29 5.61 -8.59 -11.10
N PHE A 30 5.28 -7.32 -11.36
CA PHE A 30 5.78 -6.18 -10.60
C PHE A 30 4.77 -5.72 -9.56
N PHE A 31 5.16 -5.76 -8.27
CA PHE A 31 4.34 -5.24 -7.18
C PHE A 31 4.60 -3.75 -6.98
N ASP A 32 3.59 -2.94 -7.24
CA ASP A 32 3.66 -1.49 -7.25
C ASP A 32 2.77 -0.83 -6.19
N ASN A 33 2.95 0.47 -5.98
CA ASN A 33 2.16 1.30 -5.09
C ASN A 33 1.50 2.48 -5.86
N THR A 34 0.90 3.43 -5.14
CA THR A 34 0.15 4.56 -5.71
C THR A 34 0.85 5.90 -5.55
N TYR A 35 2.17 5.93 -5.30
CA TYR A 35 2.86 7.21 -5.04
C TYR A 35 2.89 8.15 -6.23
N MET A 36 2.81 7.61 -7.46
CA MET A 36 2.77 8.36 -8.70
C MET A 36 1.37 8.89 -9.05
N TYR A 37 0.31 8.45 -8.41
CA TYR A 37 -1.02 9.00 -8.66
C TYR A 37 -1.19 10.39 -8.08
N GLU A 38 -2.02 11.20 -8.71
CA GLU A 38 -2.36 12.53 -8.25
C GLU A 38 -2.98 12.50 -6.84
N LYS A 39 -2.63 13.48 -6.03
CA LYS A 39 -3.06 13.60 -4.63
C LYS A 39 -4.24 14.56 -4.57
N ASN A 40 -5.41 14.05 -4.87
CA ASN A 40 -6.70 14.75 -4.86
C ASN A 40 -7.83 13.77 -4.47
N ASP A 41 -9.09 14.22 -4.51
CA ASP A 41 -10.27 13.41 -4.16
C ASP A 41 -10.79 12.54 -5.31
N THR A 42 -10.13 12.56 -6.46
CA THR A 42 -10.51 11.75 -7.64
C THR A 42 -10.24 10.27 -7.38
N GLU A 43 -11.16 9.42 -7.77
CA GLU A 43 -10.98 7.97 -7.69
C GLU A 43 -9.86 7.52 -8.64
N GLN A 44 -8.99 6.64 -8.15
CA GLN A 44 -7.82 6.13 -8.85
C GLN A 44 -8.18 4.84 -9.60
N PHE A 45 -7.84 4.80 -10.89
CA PHE A 45 -8.00 3.66 -11.80
C PHE A 45 -6.64 3.23 -12.33
N GLU A 46 -6.58 2.07 -12.99
CA GLU A 46 -5.35 1.53 -13.56
C GLU A 46 -4.70 2.44 -14.60
N ASP A 47 -5.52 3.23 -15.32
CA ASP A 47 -5.13 4.19 -16.35
C ASP A 47 -5.03 5.64 -15.85
N SER A 48 -5.17 5.87 -14.54
CA SER A 48 -5.00 7.21 -13.95
C SER A 48 -3.62 7.78 -14.26
N LYS A 49 -3.58 9.07 -14.60
CA LYS A 49 -2.35 9.78 -14.96
C LYS A 49 -1.35 9.78 -13.81
N PHE A 50 -0.08 9.66 -14.16
CA PHE A 50 1.02 9.78 -13.22
C PHE A 50 1.45 11.24 -13.06
N ILE A 51 1.89 11.57 -11.85
CA ILE A 51 2.56 12.83 -11.53
C ILE A 51 4.02 12.58 -11.19
N TYR A 52 4.85 13.56 -11.52
CA TYR A 52 6.31 13.55 -11.28
C TYR A 52 6.66 14.60 -10.23
N ASP A 53 5.93 14.58 -9.12
CA ASP A 53 6.05 15.54 -8.01
C ASP A 53 6.77 14.88 -6.81
N GLY A 54 8.03 15.28 -6.62
CA GLY A 54 8.91 14.70 -5.61
C GLY A 54 9.70 13.47 -6.10
N ILE A 55 10.59 12.96 -5.24
CA ILE A 55 11.53 11.88 -5.61
C ILE A 55 10.79 10.55 -5.75
N LYS A 56 9.97 10.18 -4.74
CA LYS A 56 9.32 8.86 -4.70
C LYS A 56 8.26 8.71 -5.78
N SER A 57 7.45 9.76 -6.04
CA SER A 57 6.45 9.73 -7.09
C SER A 57 7.10 9.68 -8.47
N THR A 58 8.15 10.48 -8.72
CA THR A 58 8.90 10.48 -9.97
C THR A 58 9.54 9.13 -10.26
N VAL A 59 10.23 8.52 -9.28
CA VAL A 59 10.84 7.20 -9.47
C VAL A 59 9.79 6.15 -9.79
N ARG A 60 8.66 6.13 -9.07
CA ARG A 60 7.59 5.16 -9.33
C ARG A 60 6.88 5.39 -10.65
N ALA A 61 6.65 6.65 -11.05
CA ALA A 61 6.09 6.97 -12.36
C ALA A 61 6.99 6.45 -13.49
N LYS A 62 8.28 6.77 -13.46
CA LYS A 62 9.25 6.28 -14.47
C LYS A 62 9.33 4.76 -14.53
N MET A 63 9.35 4.08 -13.38
CA MET A 63 9.35 2.61 -13.35
C MET A 63 8.07 2.03 -13.96
N ALA A 64 6.91 2.63 -13.66
CA ALA A 64 5.64 2.19 -14.23
C ALA A 64 5.57 2.44 -15.74
N ASP A 65 5.98 3.62 -16.23
CA ASP A 65 6.06 3.94 -17.67
C ASP A 65 6.99 2.97 -18.39
N ARG A 66 8.14 2.68 -17.78
CA ARG A 66 9.09 1.72 -18.35
C ARG A 66 8.48 0.32 -18.51
N LEU A 67 7.73 -0.13 -17.50
CA LEU A 67 7.03 -1.43 -17.56
C LEU A 67 5.87 -1.42 -18.55
N VAL A 68 5.12 -0.31 -18.66
CA VAL A 68 4.05 -0.16 -19.67
C VAL A 68 4.64 -0.26 -21.08
N THR A 69 5.81 0.35 -21.32
CA THR A 69 6.51 0.18 -22.61
C THR A 69 6.89 -1.28 -22.87
N GLU A 70 7.31 -2.02 -21.84
CA GLU A 70 7.64 -3.44 -22.01
C GLU A 70 6.41 -4.34 -22.23
N MET A 71 5.21 -3.93 -21.85
CA MET A 71 3.97 -4.67 -22.18
C MET A 71 3.69 -4.79 -23.68
N GLU A 72 4.28 -3.92 -24.50
CA GLU A 72 4.20 -3.97 -25.96
C GLU A 72 5.32 -4.82 -26.60
N ASN A 73 6.30 -5.24 -25.81
CA ASN A 73 7.46 -5.99 -26.27
C ASN A 73 7.15 -7.50 -26.30
N PRO A 74 7.26 -8.19 -27.46
CA PRO A 74 6.96 -9.61 -27.57
C PRO A 74 7.97 -10.54 -26.85
N ASP A 75 9.10 -10.01 -26.41
CA ASP A 75 10.15 -10.81 -25.78
C ASP A 75 9.94 -11.02 -24.26
N ILE A 76 8.92 -10.40 -23.68
CA ILE A 76 8.65 -10.49 -22.25
C ILE A 76 7.15 -10.29 -21.92
N ASP A 77 6.60 -11.14 -21.08
CA ASP A 77 5.28 -10.94 -20.47
C ASP A 77 5.41 -10.13 -19.18
N VAL A 78 4.79 -8.96 -19.12
CA VAL A 78 4.86 -8.04 -17.96
C VAL A 78 3.49 -7.84 -17.35
N MET A 79 3.42 -7.81 -16.02
CA MET A 79 2.21 -7.44 -15.29
C MET A 79 2.55 -6.47 -14.16
N ILE A 80 1.80 -5.39 -14.03
CA ILE A 80 1.86 -4.49 -12.87
C ILE A 80 0.70 -4.82 -11.93
N CYS A 81 1.01 -5.23 -10.70
CA CYS A 81 0.05 -5.42 -9.62
C CYS A 81 0.16 -4.23 -8.66
N ARG A 82 -0.77 -3.29 -8.74
CA ARG A 82 -0.74 -2.05 -7.94
C ARG A 82 -1.65 -2.13 -6.73
N ALA A 83 -1.16 -1.63 -5.61
CA ALA A 83 -1.86 -1.65 -4.34
C ALA A 83 -1.82 -0.28 -3.65
N PRO A 84 -2.90 0.10 -2.92
CA PRO A 84 -2.92 1.30 -2.11
C PRO A 84 -2.09 1.10 -0.83
N GLU A 85 -2.41 1.78 0.25
CA GLU A 85 -1.70 1.64 1.52
C GLU A 85 -1.95 0.27 2.16
N PHE A 86 -0.87 -0.35 2.67
CA PHE A 86 -0.93 -1.70 3.24
C PHE A 86 -1.33 -1.70 4.71
N TYR A 87 -2.06 -2.73 5.12
CA TYR A 87 -2.16 -3.14 6.51
C TYR A 87 -2.14 -4.66 6.59
N GLY A 88 -1.72 -5.19 7.73
CA GLY A 88 -1.65 -6.65 7.83
C GLY A 88 -0.85 -7.16 9.01
N PRO A 89 -0.72 -8.49 9.11
CA PRO A 89 -0.04 -9.16 10.20
C PRO A 89 1.48 -9.03 10.10
N ASN A 90 2.16 -9.52 11.12
CA ASN A 90 3.62 -9.62 11.20
C ASN A 90 4.33 -8.26 11.05
N LYS A 91 5.33 -8.19 10.18
CA LYS A 91 6.16 -7.01 9.95
C LYS A 91 5.69 -6.19 8.74
N THR A 92 4.38 -6.13 8.47
CA THR A 92 3.87 -5.26 7.41
C THR A 92 4.31 -3.83 7.64
N GLN A 93 5.11 -3.30 6.71
CA GLN A 93 5.66 -1.96 6.79
C GLN A 93 4.74 -0.98 6.07
N SER A 94 4.02 -0.18 6.84
CA SER A 94 3.25 0.96 6.33
C SER A 94 3.13 2.05 7.39
N ILE A 95 2.72 3.23 6.98
CA ILE A 95 2.46 4.35 7.88
C ILE A 95 1.32 3.98 8.82
N THR A 96 0.21 3.50 8.27
CA THR A 96 -0.98 3.10 9.06
C THR A 96 -0.67 1.94 10.01
N ASN A 97 0.07 0.91 9.58
CA ASN A 97 0.48 -0.17 10.50
C ASN A 97 1.30 0.36 11.67
N SER A 98 2.25 1.23 11.39
CA SER A 98 3.19 1.75 12.40
C SER A 98 2.53 2.73 13.37
N LEU A 99 1.68 3.62 12.86
CA LEU A 99 1.11 4.71 13.65
C LEU A 99 -0.24 4.35 14.29
N LEU A 100 -1.00 3.44 13.70
CA LEU A 100 -2.30 3.02 14.21
C LEU A 100 -2.23 1.62 14.83
N PHE A 101 -2.14 0.56 14.04
CA PHE A 101 -2.33 -0.82 14.51
C PHE A 101 -1.28 -1.26 15.52
N ASN A 102 0.01 -1.04 15.26
CA ASN A 102 1.07 -1.44 16.18
C ASN A 102 1.01 -0.66 17.51
N ARG A 103 0.52 0.57 17.48
CA ARG A 103 0.37 1.36 18.70
C ARG A 103 -0.80 0.86 19.54
N VAL A 104 -1.96 0.60 18.91
CA VAL A 104 -3.14 0.03 19.59
C VAL A 104 -2.82 -1.33 20.20
N LYS A 105 -2.11 -2.21 19.48
CA LYS A 105 -1.66 -3.51 19.99
C LYS A 105 -0.79 -3.43 21.24
N ASN A 106 -0.03 -2.37 21.38
CA ASN A 106 0.85 -2.14 22.51
C ASN A 106 0.24 -1.18 23.55
N ASP A 107 -1.08 -1.02 23.57
CA ASP A 107 -1.84 -0.14 24.47
C ASP A 107 -1.34 1.32 24.47
N LYS A 108 -0.80 1.79 23.33
CA LYS A 108 -0.32 3.16 23.13
C LYS A 108 -1.35 3.98 22.37
N THR A 109 -1.37 5.29 22.64
CA THR A 109 -2.19 6.23 21.86
C THR A 109 -1.87 6.13 20.36
N ALA A 110 -2.85 5.81 19.52
CA ALA A 110 -2.71 5.81 18.07
C ALA A 110 -2.39 7.23 17.55
N LEU A 111 -1.65 7.30 16.46
CA LEU A 111 -1.28 8.56 15.82
C LEU A 111 -1.83 8.55 14.40
N LEU A 112 -2.66 9.52 14.06
CA LEU A 112 -3.30 9.60 12.75
C LEU A 112 -2.68 10.76 11.96
N PRO A 113 -2.15 10.52 10.76
CA PRO A 113 -1.53 11.58 9.99
C PRO A 113 -2.60 12.50 9.38
N ILE A 114 -2.47 13.79 9.62
CA ILE A 114 -3.18 14.92 9.00
C ILE A 114 -4.66 15.01 9.33
N SER A 115 -5.45 13.95 9.06
CA SER A 115 -6.92 13.94 9.22
C SER A 115 -7.39 12.56 9.68
N ASP A 116 -8.46 12.52 10.46
CA ASP A 116 -9.22 11.31 10.80
C ASP A 116 -10.50 11.16 9.96
N GLN A 117 -10.84 12.16 9.12
CA GLN A 117 -12.07 12.24 8.35
C GLN A 117 -11.91 11.92 6.86
N THR A 118 -10.69 11.93 6.33
CA THR A 118 -10.46 11.58 4.93
C THR A 118 -10.53 10.07 4.72
N LEU A 119 -11.16 9.65 3.63
CA LEU A 119 -11.26 8.24 3.25
C LEU A 119 -9.88 7.67 2.91
N ARG A 120 -9.66 6.45 3.35
CA ARG A 120 -8.44 5.66 3.07
C ARG A 120 -8.83 4.30 2.52
N THR A 121 -8.36 3.97 1.32
CA THR A 121 -8.39 2.59 0.85
C THR A 121 -7.16 1.87 1.37
N LEU A 122 -7.37 0.80 2.11
CA LEU A 122 -6.29 -0.06 2.62
C LEU A 122 -6.40 -1.45 2.01
N ILE A 123 -5.26 -2.07 1.72
CA ILE A 123 -5.21 -3.46 1.27
C ILE A 123 -4.68 -4.38 2.37
N TRP A 124 -5.39 -5.48 2.62
CA TRP A 124 -4.92 -6.57 3.48
C TRP A 124 -3.79 -7.33 2.79
N THR A 125 -2.59 -7.34 3.38
CA THR A 125 -1.41 -7.90 2.71
C THR A 125 -1.52 -9.39 2.34
N PRO A 126 -2.19 -10.27 3.10
CA PRO A 126 -2.45 -11.64 2.65
C PRO A 126 -3.33 -11.71 1.38
N ASP A 127 -4.34 -10.84 1.25
CA ASP A 127 -5.18 -10.81 0.05
C ASP A 127 -4.40 -10.28 -1.16
N ALA A 128 -3.56 -9.26 -0.96
CA ALA A 128 -2.66 -8.79 -2.02
C ALA A 128 -1.79 -9.93 -2.56
N SER A 129 -1.22 -10.75 -1.67
CA SER A 129 -0.38 -11.89 -2.06
C SER A 129 -1.17 -12.98 -2.80
N LYS A 130 -2.38 -13.31 -2.32
CA LYS A 130 -3.27 -14.29 -2.99
C LYS A 130 -3.70 -13.79 -4.37
N ALA A 131 -4.09 -12.51 -4.48
CA ALA A 131 -4.51 -11.90 -5.73
C ALA A 131 -3.37 -11.89 -6.77
N MET A 132 -2.15 -11.52 -6.35
CA MET A 132 -0.97 -11.59 -7.22
C MET A 132 -0.70 -13.01 -7.71
N ALA A 133 -0.76 -14.01 -6.82
CA ALA A 133 -0.57 -15.40 -7.19
C ALA A 133 -1.68 -15.89 -8.16
N LEU A 134 -2.92 -15.49 -7.94
CA LEU A 134 -4.03 -15.81 -8.84
C LEU A 134 -3.80 -15.21 -10.23
N LEU A 135 -3.49 -13.92 -10.32
CA LEU A 135 -3.17 -13.22 -11.56
C LEU A 135 -1.98 -13.89 -12.28
N ALA A 136 -0.88 -14.16 -11.57
CA ALA A 136 0.34 -14.71 -12.15
C ALA A 136 0.13 -16.09 -12.82
N ASN A 137 -0.87 -16.85 -12.38
CA ASN A 137 -1.23 -18.16 -12.94
C ASN A 137 -2.24 -18.09 -14.10
N GLN A 138 -2.67 -16.89 -14.53
CA GLN A 138 -3.58 -16.71 -15.65
C GLN A 138 -2.84 -16.08 -16.84
N PRO A 139 -2.69 -16.76 -17.99
CA PRO A 139 -1.94 -16.20 -19.13
C PRO A 139 -2.54 -14.91 -19.69
N ASP A 140 -3.85 -14.75 -19.65
CA ASP A 140 -4.59 -13.60 -20.20
C ASP A 140 -4.60 -12.35 -19.30
N THR A 141 -3.88 -12.39 -18.17
CA THR A 141 -3.73 -11.26 -17.25
C THR A 141 -2.43 -10.48 -17.44
N TYR A 142 -1.53 -10.98 -18.25
CA TYR A 142 -0.26 -10.29 -18.55
C TYR A 142 -0.45 -9.13 -19.54
N ASN A 143 0.59 -8.34 -19.67
CA ASN A 143 0.67 -7.13 -20.52
C ASN A 143 -0.39 -6.08 -20.18
N GLN A 144 -0.67 -5.94 -18.88
CA GLN A 144 -1.60 -4.94 -18.36
C GLN A 144 -1.35 -4.63 -16.86
N THR A 145 -1.94 -3.52 -16.42
CA THR A 145 -1.96 -3.13 -15.01
C THR A 145 -3.23 -3.64 -14.33
N TRP A 146 -3.08 -4.11 -13.11
CA TRP A 146 -4.15 -4.53 -12.21
C TRP A 146 -4.10 -3.75 -10.90
N HIS A 147 -5.21 -3.15 -10.52
CA HIS A 147 -5.43 -2.77 -9.13
C HIS A 147 -5.83 -4.00 -8.32
N LEU A 148 -5.06 -4.29 -7.28
CA LEU A 148 -5.34 -5.42 -6.41
C LEU A 148 -6.59 -5.19 -5.57
N PRO A 149 -7.38 -6.24 -5.25
CA PRO A 149 -8.69 -6.10 -4.64
C PRO A 149 -8.61 -5.58 -3.21
N CYS A 150 -9.44 -4.60 -2.91
CA CYS A 150 -9.54 -3.97 -1.59
C CYS A 150 -10.99 -4.02 -1.07
N ASP A 151 -11.13 -4.04 0.26
CA ASP A 151 -12.38 -3.73 0.94
C ASP A 151 -12.74 -2.24 0.72
N VAL A 152 -13.92 -1.83 1.15
CA VAL A 152 -14.38 -0.44 1.02
C VAL A 152 -13.47 0.55 1.77
N SER A 153 -13.32 1.74 1.20
CA SER A 153 -12.59 2.84 1.85
C SER A 153 -13.28 3.27 3.14
N ARG A 154 -12.49 3.60 4.15
CA ARG A 154 -12.97 4.08 5.46
C ARG A 154 -12.15 5.26 5.93
N THR A 155 -12.76 6.12 6.74
CA THR A 155 -12.02 7.12 7.51
C THR A 155 -11.28 6.46 8.68
N TYR A 156 -10.27 7.13 9.21
CA TYR A 156 -9.61 6.62 10.43
C TYR A 156 -10.55 6.60 11.63
N GLU A 157 -11.51 7.51 11.70
CA GLU A 157 -12.55 7.50 12.75
C GLU A 157 -13.39 6.23 12.70
N GLU A 158 -13.85 5.83 11.50
CA GLU A 158 -14.58 4.58 11.29
C GLU A 158 -13.75 3.35 11.63
N MET A 159 -12.47 3.35 11.23
CA MET A 159 -11.54 2.27 11.57
C MET A 159 -11.37 2.12 13.09
N ILE A 160 -11.27 3.25 13.81
CA ILE A 160 -11.15 3.26 15.27
C ILE A 160 -12.42 2.73 15.93
N LYS A 161 -13.61 3.16 15.49
CA LYS A 161 -14.88 2.64 16.01
C LYS A 161 -14.97 1.12 15.86
N LEU A 162 -14.61 0.59 14.69
CA LEU A 162 -14.56 -0.86 14.48
C LEU A 162 -13.54 -1.57 15.38
N MET A 163 -12.40 -0.95 15.64
CA MET A 163 -11.41 -1.50 16.58
C MET A 163 -11.93 -1.48 18.03
N GLU A 164 -12.61 -0.42 18.46
CA GLU A 164 -13.21 -0.32 19.79
C GLU A 164 -14.26 -1.40 20.01
N GLU A 165 -15.13 -1.63 19.01
CA GLU A 165 -16.13 -2.71 19.02
C GLU A 165 -15.45 -4.08 19.16
N LYS A 166 -14.41 -4.36 18.38
CA LYS A 166 -13.68 -5.64 18.40
C LYS A 166 -12.87 -5.87 19.66
N LEU A 167 -12.29 -4.82 20.22
CA LEU A 167 -11.44 -4.91 21.42
C LEU A 167 -12.23 -4.76 22.72
N HIS A 168 -13.50 -4.39 22.65
CA HIS A 168 -14.36 -4.07 23.79
C HIS A 168 -13.73 -3.06 24.76
N LYS A 169 -12.97 -2.09 24.20
CA LYS A 169 -12.31 -1.03 24.97
C LYS A 169 -12.10 0.21 24.10
N PRO A 170 -12.06 1.41 24.71
CA PRO A 170 -11.77 2.63 23.96
C PRO A 170 -10.33 2.64 23.40
N VAL A 171 -10.17 3.18 22.20
CA VAL A 171 -8.90 3.39 21.52
C VAL A 171 -8.51 4.85 21.57
N LYS A 172 -7.50 5.18 22.36
CA LYS A 172 -6.97 6.55 22.42
C LYS A 172 -6.22 6.89 21.13
N TYR A 173 -6.52 8.04 20.54
CA TYR A 173 -5.79 8.52 19.37
C TYR A 173 -5.55 10.03 19.39
N LYS A 174 -4.63 10.48 18.55
CA LYS A 174 -4.34 11.91 18.28
C LYS A 174 -4.07 12.09 16.79
N VAL A 175 -4.65 13.15 16.22
CA VAL A 175 -4.33 13.57 14.85
C VAL A 175 -3.06 14.42 14.88
N ILE A 176 -2.05 14.00 14.12
CA ILE A 176 -0.79 14.76 13.96
C ILE A 176 -0.98 15.73 12.81
N LYS A 177 -0.99 17.02 13.11
CA LYS A 177 -1.14 18.06 12.10
C LYS A 177 0.15 18.28 11.30
N GLN A 178 0.03 18.84 10.09
CA GLN A 178 1.14 19.10 9.18
C GLN A 178 2.32 19.80 9.86
N TRP A 179 2.07 20.88 10.62
CA TRP A 179 3.12 21.64 11.29
C TRP A 179 3.95 20.82 12.28
N MET A 180 3.37 19.77 12.89
CA MET A 180 4.09 18.87 13.80
C MET A 180 5.08 17.98 13.02
N PHE A 181 4.72 17.54 11.82
CA PHE A 181 5.64 16.86 10.92
C PHE A 181 6.73 17.80 10.42
N ASP A 182 6.37 19.06 10.10
CA ASP A 182 7.32 20.06 9.64
C ASP A 182 8.40 20.33 10.69
N LEU A 183 8.00 20.52 11.92
CA LEU A 183 8.93 20.72 13.05
C LEU A 183 9.77 19.46 13.30
N GLY A 184 9.15 18.29 13.34
CA GLY A 184 9.85 17.01 13.59
C GLY A 184 10.84 16.65 12.48
N SER A 185 10.58 17.07 11.24
CA SER A 185 11.45 16.79 10.09
C SER A 185 12.80 17.51 10.15
N ILE A 186 12.91 18.58 10.94
CA ILE A 186 14.17 19.31 11.16
C ILE A 186 15.18 18.42 11.91
N PHE A 187 14.69 17.60 12.82
CA PHE A 187 15.55 16.80 13.73
C PHE A 187 15.53 15.30 13.41
N ASN A 188 14.65 14.84 12.52
CA ASN A 188 14.46 13.41 12.27
C ASN A 188 14.35 13.11 10.75
N LYS A 189 15.36 12.45 10.21
CA LYS A 189 15.42 12.05 8.79
C LYS A 189 14.20 11.21 8.36
N ASN A 190 13.70 10.31 9.22
CA ASN A 190 12.52 9.51 8.88
C ASN A 190 11.25 10.36 8.74
N MET A 191 11.09 11.41 9.55
CA MET A 191 10.00 12.36 9.40
C MET A 191 10.15 13.22 8.15
N GLN A 192 11.37 13.60 7.79
CA GLN A 192 11.67 14.29 6.53
C GLN A 192 11.28 13.42 5.32
N GLU A 193 11.62 12.15 5.33
CA GLU A 193 11.25 11.20 4.28
C GLU A 193 9.73 10.96 4.16
N LEU A 194 9.00 11.10 5.28
CA LEU A 194 7.55 10.99 5.28
C LEU A 194 6.85 12.22 4.70
N LYS A 195 7.46 13.41 4.77
CA LYS A 195 6.84 14.67 4.30
C LYS A 195 6.38 14.59 2.84
N GLU A 196 7.12 13.96 1.98
CA GLU A 196 6.74 13.77 0.57
C GLU A 196 5.42 12.99 0.41
N LEU A 197 5.11 12.12 1.36
CA LEU A 197 3.91 11.28 1.32
C LEU A 197 2.70 11.88 2.05
N LEU A 198 2.91 12.90 2.90
CA LEU A 198 1.84 13.50 3.71
C LEU A 198 0.72 14.17 2.90
N PRO A 199 0.97 14.85 1.75
CA PRO A 199 -0.09 15.48 0.98
C PRO A 199 -1.26 14.54 0.64
N ARG A 200 -1.00 13.24 0.47
CA ARG A 200 -2.04 12.23 0.20
C ARG A 200 -3.07 12.07 1.35
N TYR A 201 -2.75 12.50 2.58
CA TYR A 201 -3.64 12.40 3.73
C TYR A 201 -4.58 13.59 3.90
N HIS A 202 -4.42 14.64 3.08
CA HIS A 202 -5.35 15.78 3.01
C HIS A 202 -6.60 15.47 2.18
N TYR A 203 -6.52 14.46 1.32
CA TYR A 203 -7.55 14.11 0.33
C TYR A 203 -8.06 12.69 0.59
N ASP A 204 -9.26 12.42 0.11
CA ASP A 204 -9.78 11.06 0.03
C ASP A 204 -8.89 10.20 -0.87
N ASN A 205 -8.47 9.07 -0.38
CA ASN A 205 -7.76 8.08 -1.19
C ASN A 205 -8.73 6.95 -1.57
N LYS A 206 -9.37 7.13 -2.71
CA LYS A 206 -10.30 6.16 -3.31
C LYS A 206 -9.59 5.40 -4.41
N PHE A 207 -9.40 4.10 -4.18
CA PHE A 207 -8.69 3.21 -5.10
C PHE A 207 -9.66 2.18 -5.66
N ASN A 208 -9.96 2.28 -6.96
CA ASN A 208 -10.86 1.37 -7.63
C ASN A 208 -10.17 0.04 -7.95
N SER A 209 -10.82 -1.07 -7.67
CA SER A 209 -10.35 -2.42 -8.01
C SER A 209 -11.42 -3.25 -8.72
N ASP A 210 -12.36 -2.61 -9.38
CA ASP A 210 -13.49 -3.28 -10.03
C ASP A 210 -13.06 -4.13 -11.22
N LYS A 211 -11.98 -3.78 -11.91
CA LYS A 211 -11.40 -4.60 -12.98
C LYS A 211 -11.06 -5.99 -12.46
N PHE A 212 -10.37 -6.07 -11.31
CA PHE A 212 -10.05 -7.34 -10.67
C PHE A 212 -11.31 -8.08 -10.20
N LYS A 213 -12.21 -7.40 -9.51
CA LYS A 213 -13.46 -7.98 -8.98
C LYS A 213 -14.35 -8.57 -10.09
N LYS A 214 -14.42 -7.90 -11.24
CA LYS A 214 -15.16 -8.40 -12.42
C LYS A 214 -14.51 -9.63 -13.04
N LYS A 215 -13.18 -9.67 -13.10
CA LYS A 215 -12.43 -10.82 -13.64
C LYS A 215 -12.50 -12.04 -12.72
N PHE A 216 -12.48 -11.82 -11.39
CA PHE A 216 -12.46 -12.86 -10.37
C PHE A 216 -13.58 -12.66 -9.34
N PRO A 217 -14.85 -12.88 -9.72
CA PRO A 217 -15.99 -12.62 -8.84
C PRO A 217 -16.03 -13.51 -7.59
N ASP A 218 -15.41 -14.69 -7.64
CA ASP A 218 -15.33 -15.64 -6.53
C ASP A 218 -14.14 -15.37 -5.58
N PHE A 219 -13.33 -14.32 -5.85
CA PHE A 219 -12.22 -13.98 -4.95
C PHE A 219 -12.75 -13.33 -3.68
N GLU A 220 -12.57 -14.01 -2.56
CA GLU A 220 -13.00 -13.52 -1.24
C GLU A 220 -12.05 -12.44 -0.73
N ILE A 221 -12.54 -11.19 -0.65
CA ILE A 221 -11.82 -10.07 -0.07
C ILE A 221 -12.05 -10.08 1.44
N THR A 222 -10.97 -10.12 2.21
CA THR A 222 -11.05 -10.01 3.67
C THR A 222 -11.56 -8.63 4.08
N THR A 223 -12.72 -8.57 4.72
CA THR A 223 -13.24 -7.30 5.24
C THR A 223 -12.35 -6.75 6.33
N PHE A 224 -12.36 -5.42 6.51
CA PHE A 224 -11.56 -4.78 7.56
C PHE A 224 -11.86 -5.37 8.95
N SER A 225 -13.14 -5.63 9.24
CA SER A 225 -13.56 -6.27 10.49
C SER A 225 -12.94 -7.65 10.70
N ASN A 226 -12.93 -8.51 9.68
CA ASN A 226 -12.32 -9.84 9.77
C ASN A 226 -10.78 -9.75 9.87
N ALA A 227 -10.17 -8.82 9.14
CA ALA A 227 -8.74 -8.57 9.23
C ALA A 227 -8.30 -8.13 10.65
N LEU A 228 -9.12 -7.36 11.36
CA LEU A 228 -8.85 -6.98 12.75
C LEU A 228 -8.85 -8.20 13.68
N ASP A 229 -9.77 -9.16 13.48
CA ASP A 229 -9.78 -10.40 14.27
C ASP A 229 -8.47 -11.17 14.11
N ASP A 230 -7.98 -11.31 12.89
CA ASP A 230 -6.72 -12.00 12.61
C ASP A 230 -5.53 -11.19 13.12
N LEU A 231 -5.53 -9.88 12.91
CA LEU A 231 -4.46 -8.98 13.30
C LEU A 231 -4.20 -9.06 14.82
N PHE A 232 -5.24 -9.01 15.64
CA PHE A 232 -5.10 -9.05 17.09
C PHE A 232 -4.89 -10.45 17.64
N LYS A 233 -5.41 -11.50 17.03
CA LYS A 233 -5.20 -12.92 17.45
C LYS A 233 -3.78 -13.41 17.17
N LEU A 234 -3.20 -13.07 16.02
CA LEU A 234 -1.85 -13.51 15.63
C LEU A 234 -0.79 -13.04 16.64
N GLU A 235 -0.91 -11.83 17.17
CA GLU A 235 0.02 -11.30 18.18
C GLU A 235 -0.07 -12.05 19.52
N LYS A 236 -1.26 -12.40 19.98
CA LYS A 236 -1.44 -13.20 21.22
C LYS A 236 -0.72 -14.56 21.15
N LYS A 237 -0.70 -15.21 19.98
CA LYS A 237 0.02 -16.48 19.77
C LYS A 237 1.55 -16.31 19.78
N TYR A 238 2.06 -15.20 19.26
CA TYR A 238 3.50 -14.95 19.17
C TYR A 238 4.12 -14.69 20.54
N TYR A 239 3.46 -13.89 21.38
CA TYR A 239 3.94 -13.63 22.75
C TYR A 239 3.83 -14.83 23.68
N SER A 240 2.84 -15.70 23.51
CA SER A 240 2.70 -16.94 24.29
C SER A 240 3.83 -17.94 24.04
N ARG A 241 4.45 -17.91 22.85
CA ARG A 241 5.62 -18.76 22.51
C ARG A 241 6.94 -18.24 23.03
N LYS A 242 7.07 -16.95 23.35
CA LYS A 242 8.30 -16.37 23.90
C LYS A 242 8.41 -16.45 25.44
N LYS A 243 7.34 -16.85 26.12
CA LYS A 243 7.32 -17.03 27.59
C LYS A 243 7.47 -18.49 28.04
N ARG A 244 7.77 -19.39 27.13
CA ARG A 244 8.17 -20.77 27.38
C ARG A 244 9.59 -20.96 26.86
#